data_f25896119ce6747ec581389e3db06e83
#
_entry.id   f25896119ce6747ec581389e3db06e83
#
_cell.length_a   1.000
_cell.length_b   1.000
_cell.length_c   1.000
_cell.angle_alpha   90.00
_cell.angle_beta   90.00
_cell.angle_gamma   90.00
#
_symmetry.space_group_name_H-M   'P 1'
#
loop_
_entity.id
_entity.type
_entity.pdbx_description
1 polymer ?
#
loop_
_entity_poly.entity_id
_entity_poly.type
_entity_poly.pdbx_seq_one_letter_code
_entity_poly.pdbx_strand_id
1 'polypeptide(L)'
;KNFFNATTNQRLNVVRITANKGELRLQVGENTPFAVINVGDEKGLYDNCENSSQTHYINARTDDFAESLFPTLNNDDSETHLLIGSRKFTEGWSSWRVSTMGLLNMGSGEGAQIIQLFGRGVRLKGENFSLKRTPREIYSKAEYKGLHLDLMQTINIFGLRADYMEKFRDYLNDEGIILNQDLVTLDFPTNKIQAPRLKTLTLKDGYKDNQANGFKAQLKLSMFKIPKQYEGKIKKPFVVLDLYPRLQAFHTDKSKRQMDVKDKRQEHEISPKIMCMFDFDEIYLQLQQYKFQRGYSNLQLNVDDLQEFCLRDIKTSTEDWYKLLVDSSELTNDVSGIKKQQAILTELLQSYMDKFYHAIKNAYEGQFYEVTEFSLDDKDLPVQICDQYTLTAKDGKNNEAQEVFDRLETLKDLVAKGDVEKLAPWKEDGSFRAITFDRHLFYPLLDKKDESLPFTWSPMLFDYTSHTQSSEVKFVLDLQSYINTPAADDLLKDYELYLLRNADNKYRGLGFALAGNFYPDFLLWLVNKQTGQQYLTLVDPKGIRNMNHDDAKIELYKEIKNIEAKLEHPDLILSSFILSITPMKDILNNSLSEEEFAEKNVLFMVGNGTAHLGKMLEKILQL
;
A
#
# COMPACT_ATOMS: atom_id res chain seq x y z
N LYS A 1 36.85 -12.66 14.90
CA LYS A 1 37.04 -11.98 16.18
C LYS A 1 35.70 -11.73 16.88
N ASN A 2 34.80 -11.01 16.27
CA ASN A 2 33.54 -10.62 16.89
C ASN A 2 32.50 -11.77 17.02
N PHE A 3 32.52 -12.78 16.13
CA PHE A 3 31.54 -13.87 16.15
C PHE A 3 31.83 -14.87 17.30
N PHE A 4 33.08 -15.14 17.61
CA PHE A 4 33.49 -16.12 18.64
C PHE A 4 33.78 -15.48 19.99
N ASN A 5 33.54 -14.19 20.16
CA ASN A 5 33.86 -13.42 21.36
C ASN A 5 35.32 -13.62 21.84
N ALA A 6 36.24 -13.88 20.92
CA ALA A 6 37.65 -14.21 21.24
C ALA A 6 38.63 -13.43 20.35
N THR A 7 39.71 -12.96 20.93
CA THR A 7 40.77 -12.24 20.23
C THR A 7 41.92 -13.12 19.78
N THR A 8 42.06 -14.29 20.40
CA THR A 8 43.14 -15.27 20.18
C THR A 8 42.56 -16.65 19.96
N ASN A 9 43.33 -17.50 19.27
CA ASN A 9 42.98 -18.90 19.09
C ASN A 9 43.15 -19.66 20.39
N GLN A 10 42.09 -20.23 20.93
CA GLN A 10 42.07 -21.05 22.13
C GLN A 10 41.18 -22.27 21.89
N ARG A 11 41.14 -23.20 22.85
CA ARG A 11 40.27 -24.38 22.77
C ARG A 11 38.79 -23.97 22.84
N LEU A 12 37.96 -24.71 22.13
CA LEU A 12 36.51 -24.62 22.22
C LEU A 12 36.05 -25.38 23.49
N ASN A 13 35.49 -24.67 24.44
CA ASN A 13 34.83 -25.28 25.59
C ASN A 13 33.37 -25.57 25.27
N VAL A 14 32.97 -26.83 25.47
CA VAL A 14 31.58 -27.27 25.47
C VAL A 14 31.14 -27.40 26.93
N VAL A 15 30.35 -26.46 27.40
CA VAL A 15 29.97 -26.36 28.81
C VAL A 15 28.53 -26.87 28.98
N ARG A 16 28.38 -27.93 29.75
CA ARG A 16 27.04 -28.46 30.12
C ARG A 16 26.53 -27.75 31.36
N ILE A 17 25.31 -27.23 31.28
CA ILE A 17 24.66 -26.54 32.40
C ILE A 17 23.75 -27.53 33.12
N THR A 18 24.11 -27.94 34.31
CA THR A 18 23.36 -28.96 35.05
C THR A 18 22.01 -28.46 35.52
N ALA A 19 21.87 -27.16 35.80
CA ALA A 19 20.63 -26.51 36.20
C ALA A 19 19.59 -26.45 35.08
N ASN A 20 19.99 -26.49 33.78
CA ASN A 20 19.12 -26.34 32.62
C ASN A 20 19.27 -27.55 31.68
N LYS A 21 18.41 -28.54 31.84
CA LYS A 21 18.40 -29.74 30.98
C LYS A 21 18.24 -29.36 29.51
N GLY A 22 19.02 -29.99 28.64
CA GLY A 22 18.97 -29.78 27.20
C GLY A 22 19.85 -28.65 26.68
N GLU A 23 20.58 -27.91 27.55
CA GLU A 23 21.40 -26.75 27.14
C GLU A 23 22.90 -27.00 27.29
N LEU A 24 23.62 -26.77 26.19
CA LEU A 24 25.09 -26.71 26.18
C LEU A 24 25.50 -25.33 25.66
N ARG A 25 26.55 -24.76 26.25
CA ARG A 25 27.15 -23.50 25.77
C ARG A 25 28.47 -23.77 25.04
N LEU A 26 28.73 -22.94 24.03
CA LEU A 26 30.00 -22.94 23.35
C LEU A 26 30.74 -21.63 23.64
N GLN A 27 31.96 -21.73 24.12
CA GLN A 27 32.84 -20.59 24.38
C GLN A 27 34.30 -20.90 23.99
N VAL A 28 35.03 -19.90 23.58
CA VAL A 28 36.46 -20.03 23.24
C VAL A 28 37.28 -19.62 24.45
N GLY A 29 38.01 -20.59 25.03
CA GLY A 29 38.72 -20.36 26.28
C GLY A 29 37.80 -19.93 27.43
N GLU A 30 38.14 -18.87 28.13
CA GLU A 30 37.36 -18.31 29.23
C GLU A 30 36.53 -17.06 28.79
N ASN A 31 36.38 -16.84 27.48
CA ASN A 31 35.61 -15.72 26.99
C ASN A 31 34.10 -15.97 27.13
N THR A 32 33.28 -14.93 26.93
CA THR A 32 31.82 -15.04 26.96
C THR A 32 31.30 -16.05 25.93
N PRO A 33 30.28 -16.86 26.26
CA PRO A 33 29.71 -17.81 25.34
C PRO A 33 29.15 -17.13 24.07
N PHE A 34 29.54 -17.63 22.90
CA PHE A 34 29.07 -17.13 21.60
C PHE A 34 27.94 -17.95 21.03
N ALA A 35 27.68 -19.16 21.55
CA ALA A 35 26.67 -20.07 21.04
C ALA A 35 26.00 -20.89 22.14
N VAL A 36 24.74 -21.28 21.82
CA VAL A 36 23.96 -22.20 22.64
C VAL A 36 23.44 -23.35 21.78
N ILE A 37 23.60 -24.56 22.28
CA ILE A 37 23.00 -25.77 21.70
C ILE A 37 21.85 -26.22 22.62
N ASN A 38 20.67 -26.45 22.05
CA ASN A 38 19.54 -27.02 22.79
C ASN A 38 19.04 -28.27 22.07
N VAL A 39 19.33 -29.43 22.67
CA VAL A 39 18.99 -30.75 22.13
C VAL A 39 18.32 -31.61 23.20
N GLY A 40 17.54 -32.62 22.79
CA GLY A 40 16.86 -33.51 23.73
C GLY A 40 17.82 -34.40 24.55
N ASP A 41 18.94 -34.80 23.96
CA ASP A 41 20.01 -35.60 24.61
C ASP A 41 21.30 -34.80 24.70
N GLU A 42 21.30 -33.78 25.56
CA GLU A 42 22.44 -32.94 25.80
C GLU A 42 23.60 -33.72 26.44
N LYS A 43 23.26 -34.76 27.25
CA LYS A 43 24.26 -35.60 27.91
C LYS A 43 25.01 -36.47 26.91
N GLY A 44 24.28 -37.14 26.00
CA GLY A 44 24.94 -37.94 24.96
C GLY A 44 25.80 -37.09 24.04
N LEU A 45 25.38 -35.88 23.71
CA LEU A 45 26.21 -34.94 22.94
C LEU A 45 27.44 -34.49 23.72
N TYR A 46 27.29 -34.19 25.01
CA TYR A 46 28.41 -33.84 25.90
C TYR A 46 29.42 -34.98 26.01
N ASP A 47 28.97 -36.20 26.29
CA ASP A 47 29.83 -37.40 26.41
C ASP A 47 30.57 -37.68 25.09
N ASN A 48 29.93 -37.45 23.94
CA ASN A 48 30.59 -37.56 22.64
C ASN A 48 31.67 -36.48 22.43
N CYS A 49 31.49 -35.27 22.93
CA CYS A 49 32.51 -34.23 22.88
C CYS A 49 33.66 -34.55 23.81
N GLU A 50 33.40 -35.08 25.00
CA GLU A 50 34.42 -35.48 25.98
C GLU A 50 35.26 -36.64 25.47
N ASN A 51 34.65 -37.64 24.83
CA ASN A 51 35.33 -38.81 24.28
C ASN A 51 35.82 -38.62 22.84
N SER A 52 35.73 -37.41 22.29
CA SER A 52 36.16 -37.12 20.93
C SER A 52 37.67 -37.32 20.74
N SER A 53 38.05 -37.91 19.60
CA SER A 53 39.46 -37.97 19.18
C SER A 53 40.09 -36.58 18.94
N GLN A 54 39.29 -35.51 18.93
CA GLN A 54 39.73 -34.13 18.73
C GLN A 54 39.94 -33.36 20.04
N THR A 55 40.32 -34.02 21.11
CA THR A 55 40.60 -33.43 22.44
C THR A 55 41.60 -32.28 22.44
N HIS A 56 42.42 -32.13 21.39
CA HIS A 56 43.29 -30.98 21.23
C HIS A 56 42.59 -29.66 20.99
N TYR A 57 41.35 -29.70 20.42
CA TYR A 57 40.59 -28.52 20.04
C TYR A 57 39.36 -28.30 20.90
N ILE A 58 38.76 -29.37 21.45
CA ILE A 58 37.52 -29.33 22.25
C ILE A 58 37.83 -29.73 23.70
N ASN A 59 37.27 -28.98 24.63
CA ASN A 59 37.34 -29.27 26.05
C ASN A 59 35.90 -29.31 26.60
N ALA A 60 35.50 -30.45 27.18
CA ALA A 60 34.18 -30.61 27.78
C ALA A 60 34.25 -30.33 29.29
N ARG A 61 33.34 -29.53 29.81
CA ARG A 61 33.22 -29.21 31.24
C ARG A 61 31.77 -28.98 31.68
N THR A 62 31.50 -29.07 32.96
CA THR A 62 30.20 -28.80 33.56
C THR A 62 30.21 -27.49 34.35
N ASP A 63 29.07 -26.81 34.37
CA ASP A 63 28.85 -25.65 35.20
C ASP A 63 27.50 -25.83 35.93
N ASP A 64 27.56 -25.86 37.25
CA ASP A 64 26.40 -26.15 38.11
C ASP A 64 25.61 -24.88 38.47
N PHE A 65 26.17 -23.69 38.26
CA PHE A 65 25.62 -22.42 38.72
C PHE A 65 25.21 -21.50 37.58
N ALA A 66 25.49 -21.85 36.35
CA ALA A 66 25.17 -21.01 35.22
C ALA A 66 23.66 -20.98 34.92
N GLU A 67 23.12 -19.79 34.62
CA GLU A 67 21.73 -19.62 34.19
C GLU A 67 21.56 -19.82 32.70
N SER A 68 20.35 -20.12 32.21
CA SER A 68 20.05 -20.23 30.78
C SER A 68 20.34 -18.92 30.05
N LEU A 69 20.90 -19.00 28.82
CA LEU A 69 21.13 -17.84 27.96
C LEU A 69 19.88 -17.47 27.13
N PHE A 70 18.86 -18.33 27.08
CA PHE A 70 17.66 -18.06 26.28
C PHE A 70 16.87 -16.81 26.68
N PRO A 71 16.69 -16.47 27.96
CA PRO A 71 16.00 -15.25 28.36
C PRO A 71 16.70 -13.96 27.91
N THR A 72 18.03 -13.99 27.80
CA THR A 72 18.85 -12.80 27.46
C THR A 72 19.15 -12.64 25.98
N LEU A 73 18.72 -13.56 25.12
CA LEU A 73 19.03 -13.56 23.69
C LEU A 73 18.56 -12.29 22.94
N ASN A 74 17.49 -11.68 23.39
CA ASN A 74 16.92 -10.47 22.77
C ASN A 74 17.41 -9.16 23.39
N ASN A 75 18.28 -9.24 24.40
CA ASN A 75 18.89 -8.05 24.98
C ASN A 75 19.87 -7.42 24.00
N ASP A 76 19.99 -6.10 24.05
CA ASP A 76 20.87 -5.34 23.15
C ASP A 76 22.36 -5.65 23.40
N ASP A 77 22.70 -6.07 24.61
CA ASP A 77 24.06 -6.46 25.07
C ASP A 77 24.36 -7.96 24.90
N SER A 78 23.44 -8.75 24.34
CA SER A 78 23.62 -10.19 24.18
C SER A 78 24.74 -10.52 23.18
N GLU A 79 25.76 -11.23 23.64
CA GLU A 79 26.92 -11.69 22.85
C GLU A 79 26.72 -13.09 22.24
N THR A 80 25.51 -13.66 22.32
CA THR A 80 25.20 -14.95 21.70
C THR A 80 24.87 -14.77 20.23
N HIS A 81 25.68 -15.37 19.35
CA HIS A 81 25.57 -15.22 17.89
C HIS A 81 25.08 -16.47 17.16
N LEU A 82 25.14 -17.65 17.78
CA LEU A 82 24.75 -18.91 17.17
C LEU A 82 23.83 -19.71 18.09
N LEU A 83 22.71 -20.16 17.53
CA LEU A 83 21.80 -21.09 18.19
C LEU A 83 21.71 -22.38 17.38
N ILE A 84 21.88 -23.53 18.03
CA ILE A 84 21.73 -24.86 17.44
C ILE A 84 20.69 -25.61 18.24
N GLY A 85 19.70 -26.19 17.56
CA GLY A 85 18.69 -26.95 18.28
C GLY A 85 17.68 -27.63 17.40
N SER A 86 16.76 -28.39 18.00
CA SER A 86 15.74 -29.14 17.29
C SER A 86 14.33 -28.57 17.57
N ARG A 87 13.68 -29.01 18.62
CA ARG A 87 12.26 -28.69 18.87
C ARG A 87 12.01 -27.34 19.50
N LYS A 88 12.93 -26.82 20.31
CA LYS A 88 12.74 -25.55 21.05
C LYS A 88 12.52 -24.34 20.13
N PHE A 89 13.05 -24.39 18.91
CA PHE A 89 12.88 -23.30 17.93
C PHE A 89 11.56 -23.35 17.18
N THR A 90 10.85 -24.49 17.22
CA THR A 90 9.51 -24.63 16.63
C THR A 90 8.41 -24.17 17.59
N GLU A 91 8.64 -24.19 18.90
CA GLU A 91 7.64 -23.91 19.92
C GLU A 91 8.06 -22.73 20.83
N GLY A 92 7.20 -21.70 20.92
CA GLY A 92 7.27 -20.67 21.96
C GLY A 92 8.45 -19.67 21.93
N TRP A 93 9.41 -19.81 21.03
CA TRP A 93 10.57 -18.92 20.93
C TRP A 93 10.44 -17.90 19.81
N SER A 94 10.94 -16.68 20.03
CA SER A 94 11.03 -15.64 18.99
C SER A 94 12.21 -14.70 19.25
N SER A 95 12.87 -14.26 18.18
CA SER A 95 13.94 -13.27 18.25
C SER A 95 13.92 -12.37 17.02
N TRP A 96 14.21 -11.08 17.25
CA TRP A 96 14.38 -10.07 16.20
C TRP A 96 15.78 -10.12 15.54
N ARG A 97 16.69 -10.90 16.12
CA ARG A 97 18.10 -10.94 15.73
C ARG A 97 18.44 -11.99 14.68
N VAL A 98 17.46 -12.79 14.25
CA VAL A 98 17.70 -13.86 13.28
C VAL A 98 17.96 -13.27 11.90
N SER A 99 19.15 -13.45 11.35
CA SER A 99 19.58 -13.04 10.01
C SER A 99 19.84 -14.22 9.09
N THR A 100 20.18 -15.38 9.67
CA THR A 100 20.54 -16.59 8.93
C THR A 100 19.94 -17.82 9.60
N MET A 101 19.42 -18.74 8.81
CA MET A 101 18.82 -19.98 9.28
C MET A 101 19.42 -21.15 8.49
N GLY A 102 19.99 -22.11 9.18
CA GLY A 102 20.48 -23.38 8.63
C GLY A 102 19.53 -24.51 9.02
N LEU A 103 18.99 -25.22 8.04
CA LEU A 103 18.06 -26.33 8.23
C LEU A 103 18.75 -27.62 7.79
N LEU A 104 18.91 -28.56 8.74
CA LEU A 104 19.66 -29.79 8.53
C LEU A 104 18.72 -31.00 8.67
N ASN A 105 18.79 -31.92 7.70
CA ASN A 105 18.05 -33.21 7.73
C ASN A 105 16.53 -33.06 8.00
N MET A 106 15.91 -32.02 7.46
CA MET A 106 14.45 -31.81 7.57
C MET A 106 13.74 -32.60 6.48
N GLY A 107 12.82 -33.47 6.86
CA GLY A 107 12.08 -34.34 5.95
C GLY A 107 10.90 -33.69 5.25
N SER A 108 10.38 -34.33 4.20
CA SER A 108 9.27 -33.81 3.39
C SER A 108 7.90 -33.76 4.11
N GLY A 109 7.78 -34.37 5.30
CA GLY A 109 6.53 -34.38 6.09
C GLY A 109 6.37 -33.20 7.06
N GLU A 110 7.37 -32.31 7.18
CA GLU A 110 7.43 -31.28 8.21
C GLU A 110 7.08 -29.86 7.69
N GLY A 111 6.35 -29.76 6.59
CA GLY A 111 6.08 -28.49 5.90
C GLY A 111 5.51 -27.37 6.78
N ALA A 112 4.54 -27.68 7.65
CA ALA A 112 3.95 -26.69 8.55
C ALA A 112 4.95 -26.17 9.61
N GLN A 113 5.84 -27.01 10.11
CA GLN A 113 6.88 -26.61 11.08
C GLN A 113 7.94 -25.72 10.43
N ILE A 114 8.27 -25.96 9.17
CA ILE A 114 9.23 -25.17 8.39
C ILE A 114 8.67 -23.78 8.14
N ILE A 115 7.40 -23.65 7.76
CA ILE A 115 6.72 -22.36 7.60
C ILE A 115 6.73 -21.57 8.91
N GLN A 116 6.49 -22.24 10.04
CA GLN A 116 6.57 -21.60 11.36
C GLN A 116 7.99 -21.13 11.69
N LEU A 117 9.00 -21.91 11.35
CA LEU A 117 10.41 -21.49 11.53
C LEU A 117 10.74 -20.29 10.67
N PHE A 118 10.37 -20.29 9.40
CA PHE A 118 10.56 -19.12 8.53
C PHE A 118 9.84 -17.89 9.06
N GLY A 119 8.59 -18.04 9.48
CA GLY A 119 7.81 -16.95 10.09
C GLY A 119 8.49 -16.35 11.33
N ARG A 120 9.28 -17.13 12.07
CA ARG A 120 10.07 -16.62 13.20
C ARG A 120 11.30 -15.84 12.77
N GLY A 121 11.91 -16.22 11.65
CA GLY A 121 13.06 -15.52 11.09
C GLY A 121 12.71 -14.22 10.36
N VAL A 122 11.52 -14.10 9.78
CA VAL A 122 11.06 -12.88 9.07
C VAL A 122 10.40 -11.85 9.99
N ARG A 123 10.43 -12.05 11.31
CA ARG A 123 9.95 -11.06 12.28
C ARG A 123 10.89 -9.87 12.32
N LEU A 124 10.54 -8.83 11.57
CA LEU A 124 11.31 -7.60 11.49
C LEU A 124 10.79 -6.58 12.49
N LYS A 125 11.69 -6.00 13.25
CA LYS A 125 11.45 -4.80 14.06
C LYS A 125 11.97 -3.60 13.27
N GLY A 126 11.21 -3.19 12.24
CA GLY A 126 11.52 -2.00 11.47
C GLY A 126 11.21 -0.73 12.25
N GLU A 127 11.65 0.41 11.73
CA GLU A 127 11.31 1.72 12.29
C GLU A 127 9.80 1.87 12.40
N ASN A 128 9.33 2.31 13.55
CA ASN A 128 7.90 2.38 13.89
C ASN A 128 7.17 1.03 13.75
N PHE A 129 7.84 -0.08 14.05
CA PHE A 129 7.33 -1.45 13.89
C PHE A 129 6.86 -1.79 12.48
N SER A 130 7.36 -1.11 11.47
CA SER A 130 7.06 -1.44 10.08
C SER A 130 7.57 -2.84 9.74
N LEU A 131 6.71 -3.64 9.11
CA LEU A 131 7.08 -4.94 8.54
C LEU A 131 7.50 -4.84 7.07
N LYS A 132 7.46 -3.63 6.50
CA LYS A 132 7.85 -3.40 5.10
C LYS A 132 9.36 -3.21 5.02
N ARG A 133 9.95 -3.81 3.98
CA ARG A 133 11.36 -3.56 3.64
C ARG A 133 11.56 -2.06 3.32
N THR A 134 12.66 -1.52 3.78
CA THR A 134 13.03 -0.12 3.49
C THR A 134 13.23 0.08 1.98
N PRO A 135 12.63 1.09 1.36
CA PRO A 135 12.86 1.42 -0.03
C PRO A 135 14.34 1.71 -0.33
N ARG A 136 14.81 1.33 -1.52
CA ARG A 136 16.23 1.48 -1.91
C ARG A 136 16.71 2.93 -1.86
N GLU A 137 15.84 3.89 -2.14
CA GLU A 137 16.15 5.32 -2.12
C GLU A 137 16.58 5.81 -0.73
N ILE A 138 16.11 5.15 0.32
CA ILE A 138 16.47 5.50 1.70
C ILE A 138 17.89 5.02 2.02
N TYR A 139 18.37 3.92 1.43
CA TYR A 139 19.74 3.43 1.65
C TYR A 139 20.82 4.39 1.18
N SER A 140 20.52 5.24 0.20
CA SER A 140 21.45 6.23 -0.35
C SER A 140 21.61 7.48 0.51
N LYS A 141 20.75 7.70 1.52
CA LYS A 141 20.86 8.83 2.43
C LYS A 141 22.15 8.73 3.27
N ALA A 142 22.78 9.89 3.51
CA ALA A 142 24.06 9.95 4.21
C ALA A 142 24.05 9.30 5.60
N GLU A 143 22.92 9.39 6.32
CA GLU A 143 22.71 8.82 7.66
C GLU A 143 22.70 7.28 7.68
N TYR A 144 22.35 6.63 6.56
CA TYR A 144 22.28 5.17 6.44
C TYR A 144 23.45 4.58 5.66
N LYS A 145 24.33 5.42 5.14
CA LYS A 145 25.48 4.99 4.34
C LYS A 145 26.45 4.16 5.20
N GLY A 146 26.70 2.93 4.76
CA GLY A 146 27.60 1.99 5.46
C GLY A 146 26.93 1.14 6.54
N LEU A 147 25.62 1.29 6.80
CA LEU A 147 24.88 0.45 7.75
C LEU A 147 24.41 -0.89 7.17
N HIS A 148 24.62 -1.13 5.86
CA HIS A 148 24.25 -2.38 5.18
C HIS A 148 22.80 -2.83 5.47
N LEU A 149 21.85 -1.89 5.48
CA LEU A 149 20.45 -2.14 5.82
C LEU A 149 19.79 -3.20 4.92
N ASP A 150 20.21 -3.29 3.68
CA ASP A 150 19.76 -4.31 2.72
C ASP A 150 20.08 -5.74 3.20
N LEU A 151 21.29 -5.95 3.77
CA LEU A 151 21.69 -7.22 4.36
C LEU A 151 20.95 -7.49 5.67
N MET A 152 20.77 -6.46 6.51
CA MET A 152 20.08 -6.58 7.79
C MET A 152 18.59 -6.91 7.63
N GLN A 153 17.98 -6.53 6.53
CA GLN A 153 16.58 -6.79 6.20
C GLN A 153 16.40 -8.04 5.33
N THR A 154 17.42 -8.88 5.21
CA THR A 154 17.38 -10.11 4.44
C THR A 154 17.63 -11.30 5.37
N ILE A 155 16.71 -12.28 5.37
CA ILE A 155 16.97 -13.56 6.00
C ILE A 155 17.58 -14.53 4.98
N ASN A 156 18.70 -15.15 5.36
CA ASN A 156 19.35 -16.15 4.53
C ASN A 156 19.00 -17.55 5.04
N ILE A 157 18.48 -18.41 4.17
CA ILE A 157 18.06 -19.77 4.53
C ILE A 157 18.91 -20.76 3.76
N PHE A 158 19.60 -21.66 4.48
CA PHE A 158 20.42 -22.72 3.92
C PHE A 158 19.84 -24.08 4.31
N GLY A 159 19.63 -24.94 3.32
CA GLY A 159 19.19 -26.32 3.51
C GLY A 159 20.35 -27.29 3.22
N LEU A 160 20.58 -28.26 4.11
CA LEU A 160 21.47 -29.38 3.89
C LEU A 160 20.71 -30.70 4.05
N ARG A 161 20.66 -31.51 2.97
CA ARG A 161 19.78 -32.69 2.88
C ARG A 161 18.32 -32.32 3.19
N ALA A 162 17.82 -31.37 2.44
CA ALA A 162 16.57 -30.67 2.73
C ALA A 162 15.65 -30.73 1.52
N ASP A 163 15.02 -31.89 1.32
CA ASP A 163 14.09 -32.16 0.19
C ASP A 163 12.84 -31.24 0.22
N TYR A 164 12.58 -30.65 1.39
CA TYR A 164 11.46 -29.71 1.54
C TYR A 164 11.67 -28.35 0.86
N MET A 165 12.91 -27.94 0.56
CA MET A 165 13.16 -26.64 -0.11
C MET A 165 12.55 -26.62 -1.52
N GLU A 166 12.53 -27.77 -2.19
CA GLU A 166 11.86 -27.91 -3.49
C GLU A 166 10.34 -27.79 -3.31
N LYS A 167 9.75 -28.50 -2.36
CA LYS A 167 8.31 -28.41 -2.05
C LYS A 167 7.91 -27.03 -1.52
N PHE A 168 8.76 -26.38 -0.76
CA PHE A 168 8.49 -25.02 -0.29
C PHE A 168 8.51 -24.02 -1.45
N ARG A 169 9.40 -24.21 -2.42
CA ARG A 169 9.40 -23.42 -3.66
C ARG A 169 8.11 -23.65 -4.46
N ASP A 170 7.69 -24.92 -4.59
CA ASP A 170 6.43 -25.25 -5.26
C ASP A 170 5.24 -24.59 -4.55
N TYR A 171 5.18 -24.66 -3.22
CA TYR A 171 4.16 -24.00 -2.41
C TYR A 171 4.16 -22.46 -2.62
N LEU A 172 5.33 -21.82 -2.63
CA LEU A 172 5.41 -20.37 -2.89
C LEU A 172 4.94 -20.03 -4.31
N ASN A 173 5.23 -20.89 -5.29
CA ASN A 173 4.75 -20.72 -6.66
C ASN A 173 3.22 -20.87 -6.75
N ASP A 174 2.64 -21.84 -6.03
CA ASP A 174 1.20 -22.05 -5.97
C ASP A 174 0.47 -20.86 -5.32
N GLU A 175 1.10 -20.23 -4.32
CA GLU A 175 0.63 -18.97 -3.68
C GLU A 175 0.95 -17.71 -4.51
N GLY A 176 1.48 -17.86 -5.71
CA GLY A 176 1.81 -16.73 -6.60
C GLY A 176 3.06 -15.93 -6.21
N ILE A 177 3.86 -16.42 -5.25
CA ILE A 177 5.12 -15.78 -4.85
C ILE A 177 6.23 -16.23 -5.78
N ILE A 178 6.68 -15.36 -6.66
CA ILE A 178 7.74 -15.62 -7.64
C ILE A 178 9.11 -15.41 -6.99
N LEU A 179 9.97 -16.43 -7.08
CA LEU A 179 11.34 -16.35 -6.56
C LEU A 179 12.25 -15.62 -7.57
N ASN A 180 13.15 -14.77 -7.06
CA ASN A 180 14.07 -13.99 -7.91
C ASN A 180 14.95 -14.84 -8.85
N GLN A 181 15.18 -16.11 -8.53
CA GLN A 181 15.97 -17.04 -9.38
C GLN A 181 15.25 -17.43 -10.66
N ASP A 182 13.91 -17.33 -10.66
CA ASP A 182 13.05 -17.73 -11.78
C ASP A 182 12.54 -16.50 -12.57
N LEU A 183 13.14 -15.31 -12.30
CA LEU A 183 12.75 -14.07 -12.96
C LEU A 183 13.76 -13.65 -14.01
N VAL A 184 13.26 -13.40 -15.20
CA VAL A 184 13.99 -12.68 -16.25
C VAL A 184 13.51 -11.23 -16.23
N THR A 185 14.45 -10.28 -16.27
CA THR A 185 14.14 -8.85 -16.28
C THR A 185 14.55 -8.22 -17.59
N LEU A 186 13.69 -7.35 -18.12
CA LEU A 186 13.93 -6.52 -19.28
C LEU A 186 13.62 -5.07 -18.93
N ASP A 187 14.59 -4.19 -19.12
CA ASP A 187 14.38 -2.75 -19.02
C ASP A 187 13.91 -2.20 -20.36
N PHE A 188 12.84 -1.45 -20.33
CA PHE A 188 12.13 -0.97 -21.49
C PHE A 188 12.04 0.57 -21.44
N PRO A 189 12.75 1.30 -22.32
CA PRO A 189 12.76 2.76 -22.29
C PRO A 189 11.41 3.33 -22.73
N THR A 190 11.10 4.53 -22.26
CA THR A 190 9.99 5.34 -22.74
C THR A 190 10.52 6.52 -23.57
N ASN A 191 9.67 7.03 -24.46
CA ASN A 191 9.91 8.32 -25.11
C ASN A 191 9.09 9.41 -24.42
N LYS A 192 9.71 10.57 -24.18
CA LYS A 192 9.04 11.77 -23.66
C LYS A 192 8.65 12.68 -24.83
N ILE A 193 7.49 13.30 -24.72
CA ILE A 193 7.07 14.31 -25.71
C ILE A 193 7.69 15.66 -25.35
N GLN A 194 7.75 16.58 -26.32
CA GLN A 194 8.06 17.97 -26.03
C GLN A 194 6.81 18.65 -25.42
N ALA A 195 6.98 19.24 -24.27
CA ALA A 195 5.94 20.01 -23.59
C ALA A 195 6.50 21.34 -23.11
N PRO A 196 5.68 22.41 -23.03
CA PRO A 196 6.08 23.66 -22.38
C PRO A 196 6.30 23.43 -20.88
N ARG A 197 6.74 24.45 -20.15
CA ARG A 197 6.71 24.38 -18.68
C ARG A 197 5.29 24.21 -18.20
N LEU A 198 5.03 23.10 -17.51
CA LEU A 198 3.71 22.77 -16.98
C LEU A 198 3.62 23.18 -15.50
N LYS A 199 2.48 23.75 -15.13
CA LYS A 199 2.20 24.17 -13.76
C LYS A 199 1.55 23.03 -12.99
N THR A 200 1.98 22.85 -11.75
CA THR A 200 1.38 21.89 -10.81
C THR A 200 1.41 22.46 -9.39
N LEU A 201 0.87 21.71 -8.44
CA LEU A 201 0.79 22.11 -7.04
C LEU A 201 1.77 21.31 -6.20
N THR A 202 2.43 21.97 -5.28
CA THR A 202 3.23 21.33 -4.23
C THR A 202 2.93 21.98 -2.87
N LEU A 203 3.19 21.25 -1.79
CA LEU A 203 3.27 21.91 -0.49
C LEU A 203 4.56 22.73 -0.40
N LYS A 204 4.46 23.95 0.12
CA LYS A 204 5.60 24.83 0.40
C LYS A 204 6.70 24.08 1.14
N ASP A 205 7.94 24.40 0.82
CA ASP A 205 9.07 23.83 1.56
C ASP A 205 8.98 24.15 3.05
N GLY A 206 9.28 23.15 3.87
CA GLY A 206 9.12 23.24 5.31
C GLY A 206 7.77 22.73 5.83
N TYR A 207 6.77 22.51 4.99
CA TYR A 207 5.40 22.10 5.40
C TYR A 207 5.05 20.62 5.14
N LYS A 208 5.95 19.84 4.57
CA LYS A 208 5.75 18.39 4.42
C LYS A 208 5.72 17.70 5.80
N ASP A 209 5.03 16.58 5.91
CA ASP A 209 4.77 15.85 7.17
C ASP A 209 5.97 15.70 8.12
N ASN A 210 7.17 15.51 7.56
CA ASN A 210 8.43 15.27 8.29
C ASN A 210 9.29 16.53 8.48
N GLN A 211 8.78 17.71 8.14
CA GLN A 211 9.49 18.99 8.24
C GLN A 211 8.96 19.83 9.42
N ALA A 212 9.72 20.86 9.79
CA ALA A 212 9.45 21.65 10.99
C ALA A 212 8.07 22.31 11.04
N ASN A 213 7.54 22.75 9.90
CA ASN A 213 6.20 23.33 9.80
C ASN A 213 5.17 22.31 9.29
N GLY A 214 5.52 21.03 9.22
CA GLY A 214 4.61 19.98 8.77
C GLY A 214 3.45 19.74 9.76
N PHE A 215 2.35 19.23 9.26
CA PHE A 215 1.14 18.98 10.05
C PHE A 215 1.42 18.19 11.33
N LYS A 216 2.23 17.17 11.28
CA LYS A 216 2.56 16.33 12.43
C LYS A 216 3.41 17.04 13.50
N ALA A 217 4.24 18.00 13.05
CA ALA A 217 5.10 18.76 13.96
C ALA A 217 4.34 19.90 14.65
N GLN A 218 3.42 20.54 13.91
CA GLN A 218 2.74 21.75 14.39
C GLN A 218 1.44 21.50 15.17
N LEU A 219 0.74 20.40 14.88
CA LEU A 219 -0.55 20.14 15.51
C LEU A 219 -0.53 18.85 16.33
N LYS A 220 -0.88 18.98 17.61
CA LYS A 220 -1.25 17.84 18.46
C LYS A 220 -2.76 17.76 18.50
N LEU A 221 -3.30 16.63 18.09
CA LEU A 221 -4.73 16.38 18.01
C LEU A 221 -5.19 15.53 19.18
N SER A 222 -6.36 15.81 19.72
CA SER A 222 -7.08 14.90 20.60
C SER A 222 -8.26 14.34 19.80
N MET A 223 -8.37 13.02 19.70
CA MET A 223 -9.50 12.38 19.02
C MET A 223 -10.81 12.89 19.62
N PHE A 224 -11.82 13.05 18.80
CA PHE A 224 -13.15 13.61 19.11
C PHE A 224 -13.21 15.13 19.36
N LYS A 225 -12.09 15.83 19.47
CA LYS A 225 -12.04 17.28 19.73
C LYS A 225 -11.48 18.03 18.53
N ILE A 226 -12.34 18.69 17.76
CA ILE A 226 -11.90 19.51 16.63
C ILE A 226 -11.18 20.74 17.20
N PRO A 227 -9.96 21.05 16.74
CA PRO A 227 -9.27 22.26 17.18
C PRO A 227 -10.09 23.52 16.83
N LYS A 228 -10.19 24.48 17.76
CA LYS A 228 -11.02 25.69 17.64
C LYS A 228 -10.83 26.44 16.31
N GLN A 229 -9.62 26.48 15.78
CA GLN A 229 -9.29 27.13 14.51
C GLN A 229 -9.96 26.49 13.28
N TYR A 230 -10.42 25.24 13.40
CA TYR A 230 -11.10 24.48 12.34
C TYR A 230 -12.59 24.25 12.62
N GLU A 231 -13.10 24.66 13.77
CA GLU A 231 -14.54 24.61 14.07
C GLU A 231 -15.32 25.41 13.01
N GLY A 232 -16.35 24.79 12.47
CA GLY A 232 -17.18 25.36 11.39
C GLY A 232 -16.52 25.40 10.00
N LYS A 233 -15.21 25.09 9.89
CA LYS A 233 -14.50 25.04 8.59
C LYS A 233 -14.40 23.64 8.00
N ILE A 234 -14.53 22.61 8.83
CA ILE A 234 -14.52 21.23 8.41
C ILE A 234 -15.86 20.57 8.74
N LYS A 235 -16.28 19.63 7.88
CA LYS A 235 -17.44 18.78 8.21
C LYS A 235 -17.06 17.85 9.36
N LYS A 236 -18.00 17.66 10.31
CA LYS A 236 -17.82 16.65 11.35
C LYS A 236 -17.71 15.28 10.71
N PRO A 237 -16.79 14.42 11.17
CA PRO A 237 -16.66 13.09 10.64
C PRO A 237 -17.95 12.29 10.81
N PHE A 238 -18.43 11.70 9.73
CA PHE A 238 -19.60 10.82 9.70
C PHE A 238 -19.21 9.49 9.03
N VAL A 239 -19.51 8.38 9.68
CA VAL A 239 -19.12 7.05 9.23
C VAL A 239 -20.34 6.27 8.76
N VAL A 240 -20.27 5.66 7.58
CA VAL A 240 -21.27 4.68 7.11
C VAL A 240 -20.59 3.32 7.09
N LEU A 241 -21.10 2.36 7.86
CA LEU A 241 -20.65 0.97 7.88
C LEU A 241 -21.79 0.08 7.40
N ASP A 242 -21.54 -0.62 6.29
CA ASP A 242 -22.49 -1.54 5.68
C ASP A 242 -21.96 -2.97 5.76
N LEU A 243 -22.55 -3.77 6.64
CA LEU A 243 -22.17 -5.15 6.92
C LEU A 243 -23.01 -6.20 6.14
N TYR A 244 -23.90 -5.74 5.29
CA TYR A 244 -24.65 -6.68 4.45
C TYR A 244 -23.72 -7.36 3.44
N PRO A 245 -23.84 -8.69 3.24
CA PRO A 245 -23.03 -9.41 2.27
C PRO A 245 -23.23 -8.86 0.87
N ARG A 246 -22.15 -8.44 0.22
CA ARG A 246 -22.17 -7.97 -1.18
C ARG A 246 -22.03 -9.15 -2.13
N LEU A 247 -23.02 -10.07 -2.16
CA LEU A 247 -23.06 -11.15 -3.12
C LEU A 247 -23.40 -10.60 -4.50
N GLN A 248 -22.45 -10.63 -5.42
CA GLN A 248 -22.73 -10.45 -6.84
C GLN A 248 -23.41 -11.73 -7.36
N ALA A 249 -24.72 -11.72 -7.51
CA ALA A 249 -25.40 -12.75 -8.27
C ALA A 249 -25.06 -12.56 -9.75
N PHE A 250 -24.20 -13.40 -10.29
CA PHE A 250 -23.99 -13.48 -11.73
C PHE A 250 -25.22 -14.14 -12.35
N HIS A 251 -26.16 -13.32 -12.82
CA HIS A 251 -27.25 -13.81 -13.64
C HIS A 251 -26.77 -13.88 -15.10
N THR A 252 -26.65 -15.08 -15.64
CA THR A 252 -26.36 -15.36 -17.04
C THR A 252 -27.49 -14.94 -18.00
N ASP A 253 -28.64 -14.56 -17.49
CA ASP A 253 -29.83 -14.21 -18.28
C ASP A 253 -30.08 -12.69 -18.27
N LYS A 254 -29.80 -12.04 -19.40
CA LYS A 254 -29.98 -10.59 -19.60
C LYS A 254 -31.43 -10.10 -19.45
N SER A 255 -32.43 -11.01 -19.52
CA SER A 255 -33.86 -10.67 -19.49
C SER A 255 -34.45 -10.47 -18.09
N LYS A 256 -33.72 -10.85 -17.00
CA LYS A 256 -34.21 -10.72 -15.62
C LYS A 256 -33.62 -9.58 -14.82
N ARG A 257 -32.99 -8.58 -15.47
CA ARG A 257 -32.35 -7.42 -14.81
C ARG A 257 -33.31 -6.34 -14.29
N GLN A 258 -34.61 -6.49 -14.47
CA GLN A 258 -35.60 -5.57 -13.93
C GLN A 258 -36.35 -6.18 -12.74
N MET A 259 -35.67 -6.28 -11.61
CA MET A 259 -36.37 -6.26 -10.33
C MET A 259 -35.95 -4.99 -9.61
N ASP A 260 -36.91 -4.09 -9.39
CA ASP A 260 -36.82 -3.05 -8.37
C ASP A 260 -36.57 -3.71 -7.02
N VAL A 261 -35.30 -3.94 -6.71
CA VAL A 261 -34.89 -4.36 -5.38
C VAL A 261 -34.94 -3.11 -4.53
N LYS A 262 -36.11 -2.84 -3.94
CA LYS A 262 -36.20 -1.88 -2.83
C LYS A 262 -35.08 -2.24 -1.85
N ASP A 263 -34.30 -1.24 -1.51
CA ASP A 263 -33.23 -1.42 -0.51
C ASP A 263 -33.85 -1.95 0.79
N LYS A 264 -33.57 -3.22 1.10
CA LYS A 264 -34.09 -3.90 2.29
C LYS A 264 -33.12 -3.81 3.47
N ARG A 265 -32.01 -3.08 3.31
CA ARG A 265 -31.04 -2.94 4.39
C ARG A 265 -31.62 -2.14 5.53
N GLN A 266 -31.50 -2.68 6.72
CA GLN A 266 -31.99 -2.07 7.94
C GLN A 266 -30.87 -1.24 8.58
N GLU A 267 -31.22 -0.07 9.03
CA GLU A 267 -30.35 0.80 9.81
C GLU A 267 -30.52 0.48 11.29
N HIS A 268 -29.39 0.29 11.98
CA HIS A 268 -29.37 -0.03 13.40
C HIS A 268 -28.42 0.89 14.15
N GLU A 269 -28.68 1.01 15.42
CA GLU A 269 -27.84 1.72 16.40
C GLU A 269 -27.37 0.75 17.49
N ILE A 270 -26.12 0.85 17.89
CA ILE A 270 -25.64 0.14 19.07
C ILE A 270 -26.10 0.92 20.30
N SER A 271 -26.98 0.30 21.10
CA SER A 271 -27.55 0.98 22.26
C SER A 271 -26.46 1.33 23.30
N PRO A 272 -26.47 2.56 23.88
CA PRO A 272 -25.55 2.91 24.98
C PRO A 272 -25.61 1.93 26.16
N LYS A 273 -26.78 1.31 26.41
CA LYS A 273 -26.93 0.28 27.45
C LYS A 273 -26.11 -0.98 27.17
N ILE A 274 -25.96 -1.35 25.91
CA ILE A 274 -25.10 -2.46 25.48
C ILE A 274 -23.64 -2.03 25.52
N MET A 275 -23.34 -0.82 25.06
CA MET A 275 -21.99 -0.27 25.09
C MET A 275 -21.38 -0.21 26.50
N CYS A 276 -22.21 -0.05 27.55
CA CYS A 276 -21.74 -0.12 28.94
C CYS A 276 -21.13 -1.48 29.32
N MET A 277 -21.40 -2.54 28.53
CA MET A 277 -20.84 -3.90 28.73
C MET A 277 -19.55 -4.14 27.94
N PHE A 278 -19.11 -3.17 27.14
CA PHE A 278 -17.92 -3.31 26.32
C PHE A 278 -16.65 -3.09 27.13
N ASP A 279 -15.59 -3.78 26.73
CA ASP A 279 -14.24 -3.57 27.24
C ASP A 279 -13.60 -2.38 26.50
N PHE A 280 -13.74 -1.19 27.08
CA PHE A 280 -13.18 0.04 26.51
C PHE A 280 -11.65 0.09 26.56
N ASP A 281 -11.02 -0.65 27.44
CA ASP A 281 -9.55 -0.76 27.48
C ASP A 281 -9.07 -1.57 26.28
N GLU A 282 -9.76 -2.66 25.94
CA GLU A 282 -9.47 -3.44 24.72
C GLU A 282 -9.69 -2.59 23.46
N ILE A 283 -10.82 -1.88 23.36
CA ILE A 283 -11.09 -0.97 22.22
C ILE A 283 -9.98 0.09 22.11
N TYR A 284 -9.60 0.69 23.21
CA TYR A 284 -8.52 1.69 23.26
C TYR A 284 -7.20 1.11 22.74
N LEU A 285 -6.80 -0.08 23.18
CA LEU A 285 -5.58 -0.73 22.71
C LEU A 285 -5.63 -1.03 21.23
N GLN A 286 -6.76 -1.50 20.70
CA GLN A 286 -6.95 -1.74 19.27
C GLN A 286 -6.88 -0.43 18.46
N LEU A 287 -7.46 0.64 18.96
CA LEU A 287 -7.36 1.97 18.34
C LEU A 287 -5.93 2.53 18.39
N GLN A 288 -5.20 2.32 19.49
CA GLN A 288 -3.78 2.70 19.57
C GLN A 288 -2.94 1.93 18.54
N GLN A 289 -3.18 0.63 18.39
CA GLN A 289 -2.50 -0.17 17.39
C GLN A 289 -2.83 0.31 15.96
N TYR A 290 -4.11 0.58 15.68
CA TYR A 290 -4.56 1.10 14.40
C TYR A 290 -3.93 2.47 14.09
N LYS A 291 -3.98 3.41 15.02
CA LYS A 291 -3.31 4.72 14.96
C LYS A 291 -1.83 4.57 14.59
N PHE A 292 -1.17 3.60 15.22
CA PHE A 292 0.24 3.33 15.01
C PHE A 292 0.52 2.82 13.59
N GLN A 293 -0.28 1.85 13.11
CA GLN A 293 -0.19 1.32 11.75
C GLN A 293 -0.41 2.40 10.69
N ARG A 294 -1.30 3.37 10.97
CA ARG A 294 -1.59 4.51 10.09
C ARG A 294 -0.55 5.63 10.19
N GLY A 295 0.35 5.58 11.17
CA GLY A 295 1.37 6.61 11.38
C GLY A 295 0.81 7.95 11.88
N TYR A 296 -0.29 7.95 12.64
CA TYR A 296 -0.91 9.16 13.21
C TYR A 296 -0.22 9.57 14.51
N SER A 297 1.09 9.88 14.44
CA SER A 297 1.94 10.12 15.61
C SER A 297 1.51 11.31 16.47
N ASN A 298 0.89 12.32 15.85
CA ASN A 298 0.43 13.53 16.53
C ASN A 298 -1.03 13.46 17.04
N LEU A 299 -1.71 12.30 16.89
CA LEU A 299 -3.06 12.07 17.42
C LEU A 299 -2.97 11.45 18.81
N GLN A 300 -3.65 12.05 19.79
CA GLN A 300 -3.78 11.54 21.14
C GLN A 300 -5.14 10.87 21.33
N LEU A 301 -5.14 9.74 22.02
CA LEU A 301 -6.33 9.02 22.45
C LEU A 301 -6.40 9.03 23.97
N ASN A 302 -7.60 9.17 24.51
CA ASN A 302 -7.88 9.08 25.93
C ASN A 302 -9.08 8.14 26.13
N VAL A 303 -9.02 7.24 27.10
CA VAL A 303 -10.09 6.27 27.39
C VAL A 303 -11.36 6.98 27.88
N ASP A 304 -11.22 7.99 28.73
CA ASP A 304 -12.36 8.74 29.25
C ASP A 304 -13.10 9.48 28.13
N ASP A 305 -12.36 10.17 27.24
CA ASP A 305 -12.94 10.85 26.07
C ASP A 305 -13.61 9.85 25.12
N LEU A 306 -13.05 8.63 24.98
CA LEU A 306 -13.60 7.55 24.18
C LEU A 306 -14.93 7.04 24.77
N GLN A 307 -14.97 6.80 26.06
CA GLN A 307 -16.18 6.36 26.76
C GLN A 307 -17.27 7.44 26.69
N GLU A 308 -16.95 8.69 27.00
CA GLU A 308 -17.87 9.82 26.90
C GLU A 308 -18.45 9.96 25.49
N PHE A 309 -17.62 9.85 24.46
CA PHE A 309 -18.04 9.92 23.07
C PHE A 309 -18.99 8.79 22.67
N CYS A 310 -18.71 7.56 23.08
CA CYS A 310 -19.49 6.38 22.72
C CYS A 310 -20.79 6.26 23.53
N LEU A 311 -20.76 6.61 24.80
CA LEU A 311 -21.92 6.44 25.71
C LEU A 311 -22.91 7.60 25.64
N ARG A 312 -22.63 8.68 24.90
CA ARG A 312 -23.60 9.75 24.68
C ARG A 312 -24.83 9.21 23.95
N ASP A 313 -26.01 9.68 24.35
CA ASP A 313 -27.25 9.31 23.66
C ASP A 313 -27.36 10.06 22.33
N ILE A 314 -27.24 9.33 21.23
CA ILE A 314 -27.30 9.88 19.86
C ILE A 314 -28.68 10.49 19.56
N LYS A 315 -29.77 9.94 20.13
CA LYS A 315 -31.15 10.43 19.91
C LYS A 315 -31.41 11.78 20.56
N THR A 316 -30.71 12.09 21.64
CA THR A 316 -30.80 13.38 22.33
C THR A 316 -29.70 14.35 21.87
N SER A 317 -28.65 13.85 21.24
CA SER A 317 -27.58 14.61 20.63
C SER A 317 -27.99 15.02 19.21
N THR A 318 -27.85 16.27 18.84
CA THR A 318 -28.04 16.76 17.45
C THR A 318 -26.93 16.27 16.50
N GLU A 319 -26.11 15.33 16.93
CA GLU A 319 -24.86 14.96 16.27
C GLU A 319 -24.73 13.44 16.10
N ASP A 320 -25.43 12.89 15.12
CA ASP A 320 -25.13 11.54 14.65
C ASP A 320 -23.72 11.51 14.05
N TRP A 321 -22.92 10.48 14.40
CA TRP A 321 -21.57 10.34 13.89
C TRP A 321 -21.38 9.09 13.03
N TYR A 322 -22.36 8.17 13.04
CA TYR A 322 -22.32 6.99 12.19
C TYR A 322 -23.71 6.56 11.71
N LYS A 323 -23.72 5.78 10.65
CA LYS A 323 -24.83 4.99 10.13
C LYS A 323 -24.36 3.53 10.00
N LEU A 324 -25.05 2.62 10.68
CA LEU A 324 -24.75 1.19 10.66
C LEU A 324 -25.87 0.45 9.91
N LEU A 325 -25.53 -0.21 8.81
CA LEU A 325 -26.43 -1.07 8.05
C LEU A 325 -26.02 -2.53 8.34
N VAL A 326 -26.87 -3.25 9.06
CA VAL A 326 -26.62 -4.62 9.50
C VAL A 326 -27.93 -5.37 9.67
N ASP A 327 -27.93 -6.69 9.50
CA ASP A 327 -29.11 -7.50 9.79
C ASP A 327 -29.35 -7.57 11.30
N SER A 328 -30.61 -7.40 11.73
CA SER A 328 -30.96 -7.41 13.16
C SER A 328 -30.58 -8.71 13.88
N SER A 329 -30.51 -9.84 13.17
CA SER A 329 -30.08 -11.12 13.71
C SER A 329 -28.62 -11.14 14.15
N GLU A 330 -27.79 -10.20 13.67
CA GLU A 330 -26.40 -10.06 14.00
C GLU A 330 -26.15 -9.27 15.31
N LEU A 331 -27.16 -8.54 15.78
CA LEU A 331 -27.10 -7.69 16.98
C LEU A 331 -27.78 -8.35 18.19
N THR A 332 -27.34 -9.56 18.53
CA THR A 332 -27.89 -10.29 19.69
C THR A 332 -27.32 -9.77 21.01
N ASN A 333 -28.06 -9.99 22.11
CA ASN A 333 -27.68 -9.50 23.46
C ASN A 333 -27.04 -10.59 24.34
N ASP A 334 -26.67 -11.70 23.75
CA ASP A 334 -25.87 -12.72 24.41
C ASP A 334 -24.38 -12.35 24.41
N VAL A 335 -23.56 -13.10 25.14
CA VAL A 335 -22.11 -12.80 25.24
C VAL A 335 -21.41 -12.72 23.89
N SER A 336 -21.79 -13.58 22.93
CA SER A 336 -21.22 -13.57 21.58
C SER A 336 -21.64 -12.34 20.80
N GLY A 337 -22.93 -11.96 20.89
CA GLY A 337 -23.46 -10.78 20.23
C GLY A 337 -22.89 -9.48 20.80
N ILE A 338 -22.66 -9.40 22.11
CA ILE A 338 -22.02 -8.25 22.75
C ILE A 338 -20.57 -8.08 22.24
N LYS A 339 -19.79 -9.17 22.15
CA LYS A 339 -18.43 -9.12 21.57
C LYS A 339 -18.44 -8.71 20.11
N LYS A 340 -19.41 -9.17 19.33
CA LYS A 340 -19.57 -8.79 17.94
C LYS A 340 -19.90 -7.31 17.81
N GLN A 341 -20.82 -6.79 18.62
CA GLN A 341 -21.16 -5.37 18.64
C GLN A 341 -19.97 -4.49 19.07
N GLN A 342 -19.14 -4.97 20.00
CA GLN A 342 -17.89 -4.31 20.37
C GLN A 342 -16.91 -4.23 19.19
N ALA A 343 -16.76 -5.31 18.42
CA ALA A 343 -15.92 -5.32 17.23
C ALA A 343 -16.44 -4.35 16.16
N ILE A 344 -17.76 -4.30 15.93
CA ILE A 344 -18.41 -3.34 15.02
C ILE A 344 -18.14 -1.90 15.49
N LEU A 345 -18.29 -1.61 16.78
CA LEU A 345 -17.96 -0.28 17.32
C LEU A 345 -16.50 0.08 17.08
N THR A 346 -15.59 -0.87 17.26
CA THR A 346 -14.16 -0.63 17.02
C THR A 346 -13.89 -0.28 15.55
N GLU A 347 -14.52 -0.97 14.60
CA GLU A 347 -14.41 -0.67 13.17
C GLU A 347 -14.98 0.73 12.82
N LEU A 348 -16.12 1.07 13.40
CA LEU A 348 -16.70 2.42 13.29
C LEU A 348 -15.74 3.50 13.81
N LEU A 349 -15.12 3.27 14.96
CA LEU A 349 -14.17 4.20 15.55
C LEU A 349 -12.85 4.33 14.77
N GLN A 350 -12.37 3.24 14.17
CA GLN A 350 -11.22 3.27 13.26
C GLN A 350 -11.53 4.13 12.02
N SER A 351 -12.69 3.92 11.42
CA SER A 351 -13.15 4.72 10.28
C SER A 351 -13.37 6.19 10.66
N TYR A 352 -13.89 6.46 11.86
CA TYR A 352 -14.02 7.81 12.39
C TYR A 352 -12.66 8.48 12.58
N MET A 353 -11.70 7.76 13.16
CA MET A 353 -10.32 8.24 13.33
C MET A 353 -9.69 8.67 12.02
N ASP A 354 -9.83 7.85 10.96
CA ASP A 354 -9.31 8.19 9.64
C ASP A 354 -9.95 9.48 9.10
N LYS A 355 -11.28 9.57 9.13
CA LYS A 355 -12.01 10.75 8.66
C LYS A 355 -11.67 12.00 9.47
N PHE A 356 -11.59 11.88 10.79
CA PHE A 356 -11.21 12.97 11.69
C PHE A 356 -9.79 13.48 11.39
N TYR A 357 -8.84 12.57 11.31
CA TYR A 357 -7.44 12.90 11.06
C TYR A 357 -7.25 13.60 9.72
N HIS A 358 -7.84 13.03 8.66
CA HIS A 358 -7.71 13.56 7.32
C HIS A 358 -8.44 14.90 7.17
N ALA A 359 -9.61 15.10 7.76
CA ALA A 359 -10.32 16.37 7.69
C ALA A 359 -9.48 17.53 8.26
N ILE A 360 -8.80 17.32 9.40
CA ILE A 360 -7.96 18.36 10.01
C ILE A 360 -6.66 18.53 9.24
N LYS A 361 -6.04 17.43 8.78
CA LYS A 361 -4.83 17.49 7.96
C LYS A 361 -5.08 18.29 6.69
N ASN A 362 -6.18 18.02 6.01
CA ASN A 362 -6.58 18.71 4.79
C ASN A 362 -6.80 20.21 5.02
N ALA A 363 -7.47 20.55 6.12
CA ALA A 363 -7.68 21.96 6.47
C ALA A 363 -6.37 22.69 6.82
N TYR A 364 -5.38 21.96 7.37
CA TYR A 364 -4.05 22.48 7.62
C TYR A 364 -3.26 22.65 6.32
N GLU A 365 -3.03 21.58 5.57
CA GLU A 365 -2.19 21.56 4.38
C GLU A 365 -2.76 22.41 3.23
N GLY A 366 -4.10 22.49 3.13
CA GLY A 366 -4.78 23.30 2.12
C GLY A 366 -4.50 24.81 2.19
N GLN A 367 -3.77 25.28 3.23
CA GLN A 367 -3.35 26.66 3.37
C GLN A 367 -1.93 26.91 2.82
N PHE A 368 -1.17 25.85 2.54
CA PHE A 368 0.25 25.91 2.24
C PHE A 368 0.62 25.31 0.89
N TYR A 369 -0.35 25.13 -0.01
CA TYR A 369 -0.04 24.81 -1.40
C TYR A 369 0.54 26.02 -2.12
N GLU A 370 1.45 25.75 -3.05
CA GLU A 370 2.00 26.74 -3.98
C GLU A 370 2.05 26.16 -5.38
N VAL A 371 2.04 27.05 -6.37
CA VAL A 371 2.21 26.69 -7.78
C VAL A 371 3.70 26.54 -8.07
N THR A 372 4.07 25.43 -8.68
CA THR A 372 5.41 25.19 -9.21
C THR A 372 5.33 24.85 -10.69
N GLU A 373 6.36 25.24 -11.44
CA GLU A 373 6.50 24.91 -12.86
C GLU A 373 7.60 23.88 -13.03
N PHE A 374 7.42 22.96 -13.97
CA PHE A 374 8.44 21.99 -14.34
C PHE A 374 8.53 21.81 -15.86
N SER A 375 9.72 21.47 -16.32
CA SER A 375 10.00 20.96 -17.66
C SER A 375 10.34 19.46 -17.55
N LEU A 376 10.08 18.69 -18.59
CA LEU A 376 10.44 17.25 -18.59
C LEU A 376 11.97 17.01 -18.53
N ASP A 377 12.77 18.05 -18.75
CA ASP A 377 14.24 18.02 -18.65
C ASP A 377 14.75 18.33 -17.23
N ASP A 378 13.88 18.76 -16.32
CA ASP A 378 14.25 19.08 -14.95
C ASP A 378 14.65 17.79 -14.20
N LYS A 379 15.68 17.85 -13.36
CA LYS A 379 16.17 16.68 -12.59
C LYS A 379 15.25 16.31 -11.43
N ASP A 380 14.65 17.31 -10.80
CA ASP A 380 13.77 17.16 -9.64
C ASP A 380 12.33 17.47 -10.05
N LEU A 381 11.69 16.50 -10.71
CA LEU A 381 10.31 16.64 -11.15
C LEU A 381 9.34 16.56 -9.96
N PRO A 382 8.35 17.46 -9.87
CA PRO A 382 7.33 17.43 -8.83
C PRO A 382 6.32 16.28 -9.02
N VAL A 383 6.33 15.66 -10.19
CA VAL A 383 5.50 14.50 -10.56
C VAL A 383 6.38 13.40 -11.14
N GLN A 384 5.93 12.15 -11.03
CA GLN A 384 6.69 11.03 -11.58
C GLN A 384 6.48 10.91 -13.08
N ILE A 385 7.55 11.07 -13.84
CA ILE A 385 7.63 10.69 -15.25
C ILE A 385 8.34 9.35 -15.34
N CYS A 386 7.76 8.41 -16.08
CA CYS A 386 8.38 7.11 -16.29
C CYS A 386 9.47 7.22 -17.37
N ASP A 387 10.73 7.07 -17.01
CA ASP A 387 11.84 7.06 -17.95
C ASP A 387 12.05 5.67 -18.58
N GLN A 388 11.74 4.62 -17.82
CA GLN A 388 11.80 3.24 -18.27
C GLN A 388 10.91 2.34 -17.42
N TYR A 389 10.37 1.30 -18.03
CA TYR A 389 9.73 0.19 -17.34
C TYR A 389 10.76 -0.91 -17.06
N THR A 390 10.66 -1.51 -15.89
CA THR A 390 11.31 -2.79 -15.62
C THR A 390 10.25 -3.89 -15.67
N LEU A 391 10.37 -4.75 -16.67
CA LEU A 391 9.50 -5.92 -16.84
C LEU A 391 10.19 -7.13 -16.23
N THR A 392 9.42 -7.92 -15.49
CA THR A 392 9.87 -9.17 -14.91
C THR A 392 8.93 -10.29 -15.33
N ALA A 393 9.50 -11.41 -15.78
CA ALA A 393 8.74 -12.59 -16.14
C ALA A 393 9.36 -13.84 -15.52
N LYS A 394 8.60 -14.91 -15.38
CA LYS A 394 9.14 -16.23 -15.03
C LYS A 394 10.10 -16.67 -16.12
N ASP A 395 11.21 -17.30 -15.71
CA ASP A 395 12.27 -17.78 -16.61
C ASP A 395 11.66 -18.50 -17.82
N GLY A 396 12.09 -18.07 -19.01
CA GLY A 396 11.52 -18.40 -20.32
C GLY A 396 11.59 -19.86 -20.77
N LYS A 397 11.65 -20.80 -19.84
CA LYS A 397 11.40 -22.22 -20.11
C LYS A 397 9.97 -22.50 -20.58
N ASN A 398 9.09 -21.53 -20.42
CA ASN A 398 7.72 -21.56 -20.95
C ASN A 398 7.71 -20.80 -22.28
N ASN A 399 7.34 -21.45 -23.38
CA ASN A 399 7.31 -20.85 -24.73
C ASN A 399 6.51 -19.54 -24.80
N GLU A 400 5.46 -19.41 -23.97
CA GLU A 400 4.64 -18.20 -23.91
C GLU A 400 5.40 -16.99 -23.33
N ALA A 401 6.21 -17.20 -22.30
CA ALA A 401 7.00 -16.13 -21.71
C ALA A 401 8.09 -15.64 -22.67
N GLN A 402 8.73 -16.57 -23.40
CA GLN A 402 9.75 -16.23 -24.40
C GLN A 402 9.15 -15.40 -25.55
N GLU A 403 7.99 -15.79 -26.05
CA GLU A 403 7.30 -15.03 -27.11
C GLU A 403 6.97 -13.59 -26.67
N VAL A 404 6.51 -13.42 -25.42
CA VAL A 404 6.27 -12.08 -24.84
C VAL A 404 7.57 -11.28 -24.76
N PHE A 405 8.67 -11.89 -24.33
CA PHE A 405 9.96 -11.21 -24.25
C PHE A 405 10.47 -10.78 -25.61
N ASP A 406 10.40 -11.64 -26.62
CA ASP A 406 10.84 -11.34 -28.00
C ASP A 406 10.05 -10.13 -28.57
N ARG A 407 8.77 -10.05 -28.28
CA ARG A 407 7.92 -8.91 -28.67
C ARG A 407 8.28 -7.63 -27.93
N LEU A 408 8.53 -7.74 -26.62
CA LEU A 408 8.95 -6.60 -25.81
C LEU A 408 10.31 -6.07 -26.26
N GLU A 409 11.24 -6.93 -26.64
CA GLU A 409 12.52 -6.50 -27.22
C GLU A 409 12.35 -5.77 -28.56
N THR A 410 11.47 -6.28 -29.43
CA THR A 410 11.13 -5.58 -30.67
C THR A 410 10.53 -4.20 -30.39
N LEU A 411 9.61 -4.11 -29.43
CA LEU A 411 9.00 -2.85 -29.01
C LEU A 411 10.04 -1.90 -28.42
N LYS A 412 10.97 -2.39 -27.59
CA LYS A 412 12.09 -1.64 -27.03
C LYS A 412 12.91 -0.95 -28.12
N ASP A 413 13.25 -1.69 -29.17
CA ASP A 413 14.00 -1.16 -30.30
C ASP A 413 13.25 -0.06 -31.06
N LEU A 414 11.94 -0.21 -31.25
CA LEU A 414 11.10 0.79 -31.90
C LEU A 414 11.02 2.08 -31.04
N VAL A 415 10.82 1.93 -29.74
CA VAL A 415 10.78 3.06 -28.80
C VAL A 415 12.12 3.79 -28.76
N ALA A 416 13.23 3.06 -28.67
CA ALA A 416 14.57 3.63 -28.63
C ALA A 416 14.93 4.39 -29.93
N LYS A 417 14.38 3.98 -31.08
CA LYS A 417 14.55 4.63 -32.38
C LYS A 417 13.58 5.82 -32.59
N GLY A 418 12.59 6.00 -31.71
CA GLY A 418 11.55 7.00 -31.86
C GLY A 418 10.54 6.69 -32.98
N ASP A 419 10.46 5.45 -33.41
CA ASP A 419 9.58 4.97 -34.51
C ASP A 419 8.11 4.82 -34.02
N VAL A 420 7.49 5.92 -33.61
CA VAL A 420 6.14 5.96 -33.01
C VAL A 420 5.07 5.42 -33.97
N GLU A 421 5.19 5.73 -35.26
CA GLU A 421 4.24 5.28 -36.28
C GLU A 421 4.21 3.74 -36.40
N LYS A 422 5.33 3.11 -36.14
CA LYS A 422 5.44 1.63 -36.17
C LYS A 422 4.91 0.99 -34.90
N LEU A 423 4.73 1.74 -33.81
CA LEU A 423 4.08 1.27 -32.59
C LEU A 423 2.56 1.18 -32.74
N ALA A 424 1.97 1.98 -33.63
CA ALA A 424 0.52 2.01 -33.86
C ALA A 424 -0.09 0.67 -34.32
N PRO A 425 0.61 -0.20 -35.08
CA PRO A 425 0.08 -1.50 -35.47
C PRO A 425 0.16 -2.61 -34.43
N TRP A 426 0.71 -2.37 -33.26
CA TRP A 426 0.67 -3.36 -32.17
C TRP A 426 -0.79 -3.56 -31.72
N LYS A 427 -1.48 -4.36 -32.56
CA LYS A 427 -2.86 -4.76 -32.32
C LYS A 427 -2.92 -5.68 -31.12
N GLU A 428 -4.09 -5.73 -30.52
CA GLU A 428 -4.47 -6.72 -29.52
C GLU A 428 -4.09 -8.12 -29.96
N ASP A 429 -2.97 -8.62 -29.53
CA ASP A 429 -2.57 -9.99 -29.87
C ASP A 429 -2.53 -10.91 -28.63
N GLY A 430 -3.40 -10.68 -27.72
CA GLY A 430 -3.74 -11.64 -26.69
C GLY A 430 -3.07 -11.43 -25.33
N SER A 431 -1.81 -11.00 -25.24
CA SER A 431 -1.09 -10.97 -23.96
C SER A 431 -0.94 -9.59 -23.35
N PHE A 432 -0.55 -8.59 -24.12
CA PHE A 432 -0.44 -7.19 -23.68
C PHE A 432 -0.61 -6.26 -24.87
N ARG A 433 -0.80 -4.97 -24.60
CA ARG A 433 -0.77 -3.93 -25.60
C ARG A 433 0.05 -2.74 -25.17
N ALA A 434 0.62 -2.04 -26.14
CA ALA A 434 1.28 -0.77 -25.96
C ALA A 434 0.39 0.32 -26.55
N ILE A 435 0.00 1.30 -25.72
CA ILE A 435 -0.83 2.42 -26.14
C ILE A 435 0.08 3.59 -26.41
N THR A 436 0.14 4.03 -27.65
CA THR A 436 0.88 5.22 -28.06
C THR A 436 -0.09 6.39 -28.11
N PHE A 437 0.07 7.34 -27.19
CA PHE A 437 -0.73 8.54 -27.14
C PHE A 437 0.20 9.76 -27.17
N ASP A 438 0.21 10.48 -28.27
CA ASP A 438 1.10 11.60 -28.54
C ASP A 438 0.87 12.85 -27.69
N ARG A 439 -0.14 12.84 -26.83
CA ARG A 439 -0.44 13.86 -25.82
C ARG A 439 -0.08 13.43 -24.40
N HIS A 440 0.25 12.16 -24.18
CA HIS A 440 0.76 11.70 -22.90
C HIS A 440 2.25 12.08 -22.76
N LEU A 441 2.66 12.58 -21.60
CA LEU A 441 4.01 13.12 -21.38
C LEU A 441 5.12 12.09 -21.65
N PHE A 442 4.78 10.80 -21.60
CA PHE A 442 5.66 9.71 -22.04
C PHE A 442 4.85 8.59 -22.70
N TYR A 443 5.47 7.83 -23.57
CA TYR A 443 4.86 6.66 -24.23
C TYR A 443 5.89 5.54 -24.47
N PRO A 444 5.46 4.30 -24.71
CA PRO A 444 4.09 3.80 -24.68
C PRO A 444 3.56 3.67 -23.25
N LEU A 445 2.25 3.67 -23.09
CA LEU A 445 1.59 3.16 -21.89
C LEU A 445 1.37 1.66 -22.08
N LEU A 446 1.74 0.86 -21.09
CA LEU A 446 1.63 -0.60 -21.16
C LEU A 446 0.40 -1.09 -20.42
N ASP A 447 -0.36 -1.96 -21.04
CA ASP A 447 -1.53 -2.62 -20.50
C ASP A 447 -1.45 -4.12 -20.76
N LYS A 448 -1.81 -4.96 -19.81
CA LYS A 448 -1.90 -6.41 -19.98
C LYS A 448 -3.35 -6.86 -19.98
N LYS A 449 -3.64 -7.91 -20.77
CA LYS A 449 -5.00 -8.37 -20.99
C LYS A 449 -5.56 -9.19 -19.82
N ASP A 450 -4.69 -9.89 -19.11
CA ASP A 450 -5.08 -10.85 -18.08
C ASP A 450 -4.06 -10.85 -16.92
N GLU A 451 -4.53 -10.96 -15.69
CA GLU A 451 -3.70 -11.06 -14.49
C GLU A 451 -2.90 -12.37 -14.43
N SER A 452 -3.39 -13.43 -15.06
CA SER A 452 -2.72 -14.74 -15.11
C SER A 452 -1.45 -14.75 -15.95
N LEU A 453 -1.18 -13.69 -16.72
CA LEU A 453 0.01 -13.62 -17.57
C LEU A 453 1.30 -13.68 -16.73
N PRO A 454 2.31 -14.44 -17.18
CA PRO A 454 3.51 -14.75 -16.41
C PRO A 454 4.50 -13.58 -16.29
N PHE A 455 4.09 -12.37 -16.54
CA PHE A 455 4.93 -11.18 -16.46
C PHE A 455 4.25 -10.02 -15.74
N THR A 456 5.07 -9.15 -15.15
CA THR A 456 4.67 -7.90 -14.50
C THR A 456 5.61 -6.78 -14.96
N TRP A 457 5.20 -5.53 -14.78
CA TRP A 457 6.05 -4.36 -15.03
C TRP A 457 6.01 -3.37 -13.89
N SER A 458 7.07 -2.59 -13.77
CA SER A 458 7.20 -1.53 -12.81
C SER A 458 7.81 -0.28 -13.47
N PRO A 459 7.26 0.90 -13.26
CA PRO A 459 6.08 1.17 -12.44
C PRO A 459 4.79 0.62 -13.07
N MET A 460 3.86 0.17 -12.25
CA MET A 460 2.56 -0.29 -12.70
C MET A 460 1.70 0.92 -13.04
N LEU A 461 1.26 1.04 -14.29
CA LEU A 461 0.51 2.20 -14.75
C LEU A 461 -1.00 1.98 -14.77
N PHE A 462 -1.42 0.74 -14.96
CA PHE A 462 -2.81 0.34 -14.94
C PHE A 462 -2.98 -0.83 -13.97
N ASP A 463 -3.92 -0.69 -13.04
CA ASP A 463 -4.30 -1.79 -12.16
C ASP A 463 -5.43 -2.59 -12.82
N TYR A 464 -5.17 -3.86 -13.07
CA TYR A 464 -6.11 -4.76 -13.73
C TYR A 464 -6.89 -5.55 -12.69
N THR A 465 -8.02 -5.03 -12.22
CA THR A 465 -8.80 -5.64 -11.13
C THR A 465 -9.98 -6.50 -11.58
N SER A 466 -10.25 -6.66 -12.88
CA SER A 466 -11.35 -7.49 -13.37
C SER A 466 -11.21 -7.84 -14.85
N HIS A 467 -11.91 -8.91 -15.29
CA HIS A 467 -11.99 -9.37 -16.70
C HIS A 467 -12.64 -8.36 -17.67
N THR A 468 -12.89 -7.13 -17.23
CA THR A 468 -13.38 -6.03 -18.06
C THR A 468 -12.26 -5.03 -18.26
N GLN A 469 -12.29 -4.32 -19.40
CA GLN A 469 -11.36 -3.24 -19.71
C GLN A 469 -11.24 -2.28 -18.52
N SER A 470 -10.01 -2.00 -18.07
CA SER A 470 -9.73 -1.04 -17.01
C SER A 470 -10.35 0.32 -17.35
N SER A 471 -10.93 1.01 -16.35
CA SER A 471 -11.49 2.35 -16.52
C SER A 471 -10.43 3.35 -17.01
N GLU A 472 -9.19 3.19 -16.55
CA GLU A 472 -8.06 4.01 -16.95
C GLU A 472 -7.70 3.82 -18.43
N VAL A 473 -7.61 2.57 -18.88
CA VAL A 473 -7.35 2.25 -20.29
C VAL A 473 -8.47 2.78 -21.18
N LYS A 474 -9.72 2.58 -20.76
CA LYS A 474 -10.87 3.12 -21.50
C LYS A 474 -10.79 4.63 -21.63
N PHE A 475 -10.48 5.34 -20.55
CA PHE A 475 -10.32 6.79 -20.57
C PHE A 475 -9.26 7.24 -21.59
N VAL A 476 -8.07 6.63 -21.57
CA VAL A 476 -6.99 6.99 -22.49
C VAL A 476 -7.39 6.76 -23.95
N LEU A 477 -8.01 5.61 -24.27
CA LEU A 477 -8.45 5.29 -25.62
C LEU A 477 -9.62 6.16 -26.08
N ASP A 478 -10.57 6.44 -25.20
CA ASP A 478 -11.68 7.36 -25.51
C ASP A 478 -11.14 8.78 -25.77
N LEU A 479 -10.18 9.25 -24.95
CA LEU A 479 -9.56 10.57 -25.14
C LEU A 479 -8.78 10.63 -26.45
N GLN A 480 -7.98 9.62 -26.77
CA GLN A 480 -7.29 9.51 -28.05
C GLN A 480 -8.27 9.53 -29.23
N SER A 481 -9.38 8.83 -29.11
CA SER A 481 -10.42 8.84 -30.14
C SER A 481 -11.11 10.19 -30.26
N TYR A 482 -11.38 10.84 -29.14
CA TYR A 482 -12.08 12.13 -29.12
C TYR A 482 -11.25 13.27 -29.75
N ILE A 483 -9.97 13.37 -29.40
CA ILE A 483 -9.10 14.44 -29.92
C ILE A 483 -8.92 14.41 -31.44
N ASN A 484 -9.22 13.29 -32.08
CA ASN A 484 -9.19 13.13 -33.54
C ASN A 484 -10.56 13.43 -34.20
N THR A 485 -11.49 14.04 -33.49
CA THR A 485 -12.81 14.42 -34.04
C THR A 485 -12.85 15.90 -34.42
N PRO A 486 -13.66 16.30 -35.44
CA PRO A 486 -13.83 17.71 -35.78
C PRO A 486 -14.33 18.57 -34.63
N ALA A 487 -15.13 18.01 -33.73
CA ALA A 487 -15.62 18.73 -32.54
C ALA A 487 -14.49 19.06 -31.57
N ALA A 488 -13.50 18.18 -31.43
CA ALA A 488 -12.32 18.43 -30.63
C ALA A 488 -11.39 19.48 -31.29
N ASP A 489 -11.25 19.43 -32.62
CA ASP A 489 -10.46 20.43 -33.36
C ASP A 489 -10.99 21.84 -33.14
N ASP A 490 -12.31 22.04 -33.19
CA ASP A 490 -12.92 23.34 -32.91
C ASP A 490 -12.72 23.79 -31.46
N LEU A 491 -12.93 22.87 -30.51
CA LEU A 491 -12.85 23.15 -29.08
C LEU A 491 -11.41 23.45 -28.63
N LEU A 492 -10.45 22.71 -29.14
CA LEU A 492 -9.05 22.75 -28.72
C LEU A 492 -8.15 23.57 -29.66
N LYS A 493 -8.70 24.31 -30.64
CA LYS A 493 -7.90 25.03 -31.63
C LYS A 493 -6.88 26.00 -31.00
N ASP A 494 -7.24 26.65 -29.90
CA ASP A 494 -6.41 27.61 -29.17
C ASP A 494 -5.68 26.96 -27.98
N TYR A 495 -5.80 25.66 -27.79
CA TYR A 495 -5.25 24.93 -26.65
C TYR A 495 -4.37 23.76 -27.09
N GLU A 496 -3.39 23.44 -26.26
CA GLU A 496 -2.61 22.21 -26.32
C GLU A 496 -2.99 21.33 -25.13
N LEU A 497 -3.22 20.05 -25.39
CA LEU A 497 -3.60 19.08 -24.37
C LEU A 497 -2.39 18.22 -24.02
N TYR A 498 -2.12 18.07 -22.72
CA TYR A 498 -1.11 17.15 -22.18
C TYR A 498 -1.75 16.26 -21.12
N LEU A 499 -1.35 14.99 -21.08
CA LEU A 499 -1.83 14.00 -20.15
C LEU A 499 -0.67 13.34 -19.42
N LEU A 500 -0.85 13.03 -18.15
CA LEU A 500 0.08 12.23 -17.36
C LEU A 500 -0.68 11.23 -16.50
N ARG A 501 -0.32 9.93 -16.58
CA ARG A 501 -0.69 8.95 -15.56
C ARG A 501 0.07 9.27 -14.27
N ASN A 502 -0.65 9.64 -13.25
CA ASN A 502 -0.09 10.02 -11.96
C ASN A 502 0.40 8.78 -11.19
N ALA A 503 1.34 8.95 -10.29
CA ALA A 503 1.80 7.86 -9.42
C ALA A 503 0.90 7.72 -8.19
N ASP A 504 0.65 6.48 -7.78
CA ASP A 504 -0.25 6.15 -6.66
C ASP A 504 0.37 6.38 -5.28
N ASN A 505 1.61 6.84 -5.22
CA ASN A 505 2.32 6.98 -3.96
C ASN A 505 2.64 8.43 -3.61
N LYS A 506 2.59 8.73 -2.31
CA LYS A 506 2.86 10.05 -1.74
C LYS A 506 4.28 10.60 -1.96
N TYR A 507 5.17 9.81 -2.54
CA TYR A 507 6.57 10.23 -2.72
C TYR A 507 6.82 10.87 -4.08
N ARG A 508 6.03 10.51 -5.11
CA ARG A 508 6.23 10.99 -6.48
C ARG A 508 4.92 11.28 -7.24
N GLY A 509 3.77 11.05 -6.63
CA GLY A 509 2.47 11.41 -7.20
C GLY A 509 1.98 12.75 -6.68
N LEU A 510 1.28 13.52 -7.51
CA LEU A 510 0.51 14.66 -7.05
C LEU A 510 -0.70 14.15 -6.29
N GLY A 511 -0.65 14.22 -4.97
CA GLY A 511 -1.72 13.81 -4.07
C GLY A 511 -2.24 15.00 -3.30
N PHE A 512 -3.54 14.98 -3.04
CA PHE A 512 -4.19 15.96 -2.18
C PHE A 512 -4.66 15.28 -0.90
N ALA A 513 -4.21 15.80 0.21
CA ALA A 513 -4.73 15.40 1.51
C ALA A 513 -6.25 15.63 1.62
N LEU A 514 -6.81 16.49 0.78
CA LEU A 514 -8.21 16.96 0.78
C LEU A 514 -9.26 15.85 0.69
N ALA A 515 -9.00 14.78 -0.02
CA ALA A 515 -9.92 13.64 -0.15
C ALA A 515 -9.37 12.36 0.52
N GLY A 516 -8.73 12.50 1.68
CA GLY A 516 -8.21 11.35 2.41
C GLY A 516 -6.93 10.75 1.84
N ASN A 517 -5.95 11.57 1.43
CA ASN A 517 -4.76 11.19 0.66
C ASN A 517 -5.10 10.64 -0.73
N PHE A 518 -6.01 11.31 -1.39
CA PHE A 518 -6.39 10.97 -2.75
C PHE A 518 -5.32 11.37 -3.74
N TYR A 519 -4.93 10.43 -4.57
CA TYR A 519 -4.06 10.61 -5.73
C TYR A 519 -4.93 10.36 -6.96
N PRO A 520 -5.24 11.40 -7.77
CA PRO A 520 -6.00 11.20 -9.01
C PRO A 520 -5.18 10.31 -9.96
N ASP A 521 -5.84 9.46 -10.72
CA ASP A 521 -5.15 8.56 -11.64
C ASP A 521 -4.45 9.33 -12.76
N PHE A 522 -5.03 10.43 -13.21
CA PHE A 522 -4.46 11.26 -14.27
C PHE A 522 -4.45 12.74 -13.94
N LEU A 523 -3.43 13.41 -14.47
CA LEU A 523 -3.32 14.86 -14.57
C LEU A 523 -3.48 15.26 -16.03
N LEU A 524 -4.40 16.17 -16.33
CA LEU A 524 -4.66 16.68 -17.66
C LEU A 524 -4.43 18.19 -17.65
N TRP A 525 -3.59 18.67 -18.56
CA TRP A 525 -3.39 20.10 -18.78
C TRP A 525 -3.99 20.52 -20.11
N LEU A 526 -4.68 21.67 -20.11
CA LEU A 526 -4.95 22.45 -21.31
C LEU A 526 -4.14 23.73 -21.20
N VAL A 527 -3.28 23.97 -22.18
CA VAL A 527 -2.41 25.16 -22.22
C VAL A 527 -2.88 26.07 -23.34
N ASN A 528 -3.30 27.28 -23.03
CA ASN A 528 -3.68 28.25 -24.05
C ASN A 528 -2.43 28.73 -24.82
N LYS A 529 -2.43 28.55 -26.13
CA LYS A 529 -1.30 28.82 -27.01
C LYS A 529 -0.91 30.30 -27.08
N GLN A 530 -1.86 31.21 -26.82
CA GLN A 530 -1.67 32.65 -26.94
C GLN A 530 -1.31 33.28 -25.60
N THR A 531 -2.00 32.93 -24.53
CA THR A 531 -1.86 33.53 -23.20
C THR A 531 -0.91 32.79 -22.29
N GLY A 532 -0.66 31.49 -22.55
CA GLY A 532 0.08 30.62 -21.64
C GLY A 532 -0.70 30.19 -20.39
N GLN A 533 -1.98 30.59 -20.27
CA GLN A 533 -2.85 30.15 -19.19
C GLN A 533 -3.02 28.63 -19.21
N GLN A 534 -2.99 28.01 -18.05
CA GLN A 534 -3.07 26.56 -17.90
C GLN A 534 -4.28 26.14 -17.08
N TYR A 535 -4.95 25.11 -17.53
CA TYR A 535 -6.05 24.44 -16.83
C TYR A 535 -5.53 23.07 -16.39
N LEU A 536 -5.28 22.89 -15.09
CA LEU A 536 -4.89 21.61 -14.52
C LEU A 536 -6.13 20.88 -14.00
N THR A 537 -6.43 19.78 -14.64
CA THR A 537 -7.59 18.95 -14.30
C THR A 537 -7.12 17.61 -13.71
N LEU A 538 -7.66 17.27 -12.55
CA LEU A 538 -7.49 15.98 -11.92
C LEU A 538 -8.56 15.02 -12.46
N VAL A 539 -8.17 13.92 -13.08
CA VAL A 539 -9.11 12.97 -13.67
C VAL A 539 -8.96 11.61 -13.00
N ASP A 540 -10.08 11.06 -12.51
CA ASP A 540 -10.12 9.78 -11.80
C ASP A 540 -11.16 8.85 -12.48
N PRO A 541 -10.74 8.03 -13.47
CA PRO A 541 -11.60 7.07 -14.13
C PRO A 541 -11.85 5.85 -13.25
N LYS A 542 -13.08 5.63 -12.78
CA LYS A 542 -13.38 4.51 -11.87
C LYS A 542 -14.83 4.05 -11.87
N GLY A 543 -15.08 2.90 -11.23
CA GLY A 543 -16.42 2.46 -10.88
C GLY A 543 -16.93 3.16 -9.62
N ILE A 544 -18.14 3.73 -9.67
CA ILE A 544 -18.76 4.42 -8.52
C ILE A 544 -19.98 3.68 -7.97
N ARG A 545 -20.16 2.42 -8.29
CA ARG A 545 -21.35 1.63 -7.92
C ARG A 545 -21.72 1.71 -6.43
N ASN A 546 -20.71 1.74 -5.57
CA ASN A 546 -20.86 1.72 -4.11
C ASN A 546 -20.48 3.05 -3.45
N MET A 547 -20.27 4.12 -4.22
CA MET A 547 -19.97 5.45 -3.68
C MET A 547 -21.25 6.18 -3.30
N ASN A 548 -21.24 6.81 -2.15
CA ASN A 548 -22.30 7.73 -1.77
C ASN A 548 -22.09 9.07 -2.49
N HIS A 549 -23.18 9.76 -2.78
CA HIS A 549 -23.17 11.07 -3.46
C HIS A 549 -22.45 12.19 -2.68
N ASP A 550 -22.16 11.98 -1.39
CA ASP A 550 -21.42 12.86 -0.48
C ASP A 550 -19.99 12.36 -0.18
N ASP A 551 -19.51 11.37 -0.95
CA ASP A 551 -18.13 10.88 -0.83
C ASP A 551 -17.14 12.04 -1.04
N ALA A 552 -16.08 12.07 -0.22
CA ALA A 552 -15.08 13.12 -0.27
C ALA A 552 -14.43 13.27 -1.66
N LYS A 553 -14.34 12.18 -2.42
CA LYS A 553 -13.80 12.20 -3.79
C LYS A 553 -14.75 12.90 -4.76
N ILE A 554 -16.08 12.74 -4.59
CA ILE A 554 -17.08 13.46 -5.37
C ILE A 554 -17.07 14.95 -5.00
N GLU A 555 -16.96 15.28 -3.73
CA GLU A 555 -16.93 16.68 -3.27
C GLU A 555 -15.62 17.43 -3.61
N LEU A 556 -14.60 16.73 -4.12
CA LEU A 556 -13.30 17.34 -4.48
C LEU A 556 -13.43 18.49 -5.48
N TYR A 557 -14.45 18.47 -6.36
CA TYR A 557 -14.68 19.55 -7.33
C TYR A 557 -14.92 20.93 -6.67
N LYS A 558 -15.46 20.96 -5.44
CA LYS A 558 -15.59 22.20 -4.66
C LYS A 558 -14.29 22.54 -3.94
N GLU A 559 -13.66 21.55 -3.36
CA GLU A 559 -12.45 21.76 -2.55
C GLU A 559 -11.28 22.24 -3.40
N ILE A 560 -11.15 21.74 -4.62
CA ILE A 560 -10.10 22.18 -5.54
C ILE A 560 -10.25 23.67 -5.91
N LYS A 561 -11.48 24.17 -6.02
CA LYS A 561 -11.75 25.60 -6.23
C LYS A 561 -11.43 26.46 -5.01
N ASN A 562 -11.59 25.94 -3.81
CA ASN A 562 -11.16 26.63 -2.61
C ASN A 562 -9.63 26.74 -2.51
N ILE A 563 -8.91 25.77 -3.05
CA ILE A 563 -7.44 25.84 -3.16
C ILE A 563 -7.08 26.89 -4.21
N GLU A 564 -7.66 26.82 -5.41
CA GLU A 564 -7.43 27.79 -6.49
C GLU A 564 -7.58 29.24 -5.99
N ALA A 565 -8.67 29.52 -5.29
CA ALA A 565 -8.94 30.84 -4.73
C ALA A 565 -7.86 31.32 -3.72
N LYS A 566 -7.21 30.40 -3.01
CA LYS A 566 -6.14 30.73 -2.05
C LYS A 566 -4.76 30.89 -2.70
N LEU A 567 -4.56 30.27 -3.85
CA LEU A 567 -3.28 30.35 -4.56
C LEU A 567 -3.03 31.72 -5.18
N GLU A 568 -4.09 32.51 -5.40
CA GLU A 568 -4.03 33.85 -6.03
C GLU A 568 -3.21 33.86 -7.33
N HIS A 569 -3.26 32.74 -8.09
CA HIS A 569 -2.47 32.57 -9.32
C HIS A 569 -3.40 32.58 -10.55
N PRO A 570 -3.54 33.73 -11.25
CA PRO A 570 -4.55 33.90 -12.30
C PRO A 570 -4.33 33.02 -13.53
N ASP A 571 -3.08 32.59 -13.76
CA ASP A 571 -2.73 31.79 -14.94
C ASP A 571 -2.88 30.28 -14.75
N LEU A 572 -3.37 29.83 -13.57
CA LEU A 572 -3.64 28.43 -13.30
C LEU A 572 -5.08 28.25 -12.82
N ILE A 573 -5.86 27.53 -13.59
CA ILE A 573 -7.24 27.15 -13.26
C ILE A 573 -7.26 25.66 -12.89
N LEU A 574 -7.90 25.33 -11.79
CA LEU A 574 -7.96 23.97 -11.27
C LEU A 574 -9.35 23.36 -11.42
N SER A 575 -9.40 22.10 -11.77
CA SER A 575 -10.65 21.33 -11.78
C SER A 575 -10.41 19.86 -11.42
N SER A 576 -11.47 19.13 -11.09
CA SER A 576 -11.41 17.68 -10.89
C SER A 576 -12.65 17.01 -11.46
N PHE A 577 -12.48 15.83 -12.05
CA PHE A 577 -13.54 15.02 -12.63
C PHE A 577 -13.42 13.57 -12.22
N ILE A 578 -14.55 12.93 -11.97
CA ILE A 578 -14.68 11.48 -11.88
C ILE A 578 -15.36 11.01 -13.18
N LEU A 579 -14.70 10.06 -13.85
CA LEU A 579 -15.24 9.43 -15.06
C LEU A 579 -15.71 8.02 -14.72
N SER A 580 -17.04 7.84 -14.61
CA SER A 580 -17.62 6.58 -14.15
C SER A 580 -17.74 5.55 -15.26
N ILE A 581 -17.13 4.37 -15.06
CA ILE A 581 -17.40 3.19 -15.88
C ILE A 581 -18.68 2.47 -15.45
N THR A 582 -19.21 2.75 -14.25
CA THR A 582 -20.49 2.24 -13.78
C THR A 582 -21.61 3.04 -14.42
N PRO A 583 -22.55 2.38 -15.16
CA PRO A 583 -23.72 3.07 -15.66
C PRO A 583 -24.56 3.64 -14.51
N MET A 584 -25.19 4.79 -14.71
CA MET A 584 -26.00 5.45 -13.68
C MET A 584 -27.05 4.53 -13.04
N LYS A 585 -27.72 3.69 -13.82
CA LYS A 585 -28.74 2.72 -13.37
C LYS A 585 -28.20 1.64 -12.43
N ASP A 586 -26.89 1.43 -12.43
CA ASP A 586 -26.21 0.39 -11.62
C ASP A 586 -25.58 0.97 -10.34
N ILE A 587 -25.75 2.28 -10.08
CA ILE A 587 -25.32 2.92 -8.84
C ILE A 587 -26.29 2.58 -7.72
N LEU A 588 -25.77 2.03 -6.64
CA LEU A 588 -26.60 1.68 -5.48
C LEU A 588 -26.94 2.94 -4.67
N ASN A 589 -28.20 3.01 -4.19
CA ASN A 589 -28.72 4.14 -3.37
C ASN A 589 -28.58 5.51 -4.04
N ASN A 590 -28.79 5.56 -5.35
CA ASN A 590 -28.74 6.82 -6.09
C ASN A 590 -30.07 7.56 -6.03
N SER A 591 -30.00 8.81 -5.59
CA SER A 591 -31.12 9.77 -5.62
C SER A 591 -30.89 10.92 -6.60
N LEU A 592 -29.72 10.97 -7.26
CA LEU A 592 -29.33 12.06 -8.16
C LEU A 592 -29.62 11.71 -9.62
N SER A 593 -29.94 12.72 -10.43
CA SER A 593 -30.03 12.62 -11.88
C SER A 593 -28.62 12.66 -12.52
N GLU A 594 -28.51 12.36 -13.83
CA GLU A 594 -27.27 12.47 -14.58
C GLU A 594 -26.77 13.92 -14.62
N GLU A 595 -27.68 14.88 -14.69
CA GLU A 595 -27.41 16.32 -14.68
C GLU A 595 -26.81 16.74 -13.31
N GLU A 596 -27.40 16.27 -12.21
CA GLU A 596 -26.90 16.56 -10.86
C GLU A 596 -25.51 15.93 -10.61
N PHE A 597 -25.25 14.75 -11.18
CA PHE A 597 -23.90 14.19 -11.20
C PHE A 597 -22.92 15.03 -12.03
N ALA A 598 -23.37 15.47 -13.21
CA ALA A 598 -22.56 16.32 -14.06
C ALA A 598 -22.24 17.67 -13.39
N GLU A 599 -23.15 18.25 -12.61
CA GLU A 599 -22.88 19.45 -11.79
C GLU A 599 -21.75 19.22 -10.80
N LYS A 600 -21.65 18.00 -10.26
CA LYS A 600 -20.57 17.57 -9.36
C LYS A 600 -19.31 17.08 -10.08
N ASN A 601 -19.18 17.32 -11.37
CA ASN A 601 -18.07 16.85 -12.22
C ASN A 601 -17.93 15.31 -12.26
N VAL A 602 -19.03 14.59 -12.13
CA VAL A 602 -19.09 13.14 -12.34
C VAL A 602 -19.75 12.87 -13.68
N LEU A 603 -19.01 12.25 -14.62
CA LEU A 603 -19.49 11.95 -15.97
C LEU A 603 -19.42 10.45 -16.24
N PHE A 604 -20.35 9.97 -17.09
CA PHE A 604 -20.47 8.53 -17.35
C PHE A 604 -19.82 8.15 -18.69
N MET A 605 -18.89 7.20 -18.65
CA MET A 605 -18.14 6.69 -19.80
C MET A 605 -18.92 5.65 -20.61
N VAL A 606 -20.09 5.23 -20.15
CA VAL A 606 -20.87 4.13 -20.75
C VAL A 606 -22.09 4.68 -21.48
N GLY A 607 -22.31 4.23 -22.70
CA GLY A 607 -23.54 4.46 -23.46
C GLY A 607 -23.45 5.51 -24.57
N ASN A 608 -22.56 6.50 -24.48
CA ASN A 608 -22.55 7.67 -25.38
C ASN A 608 -21.22 7.88 -26.14
N GLY A 609 -20.47 6.80 -26.42
CA GLY A 609 -19.17 6.92 -27.10
C GLY A 609 -18.22 7.83 -26.31
N THR A 610 -17.69 8.86 -26.98
CA THR A 610 -16.74 9.83 -26.37
C THR A 610 -17.40 11.14 -25.92
N ALA A 611 -18.74 11.26 -25.94
CA ALA A 611 -19.48 12.50 -25.62
C ALA A 611 -19.19 13.04 -24.21
N HIS A 612 -18.91 12.16 -23.25
CA HIS A 612 -18.50 12.54 -21.89
C HIS A 612 -17.21 13.38 -21.86
N LEU A 613 -16.30 13.16 -22.81
CA LEU A 613 -15.05 13.94 -22.91
C LEU A 613 -15.30 15.34 -23.49
N GLY A 614 -16.21 15.46 -24.47
CA GLY A 614 -16.64 16.78 -24.95
C GLY A 614 -17.21 17.61 -23.82
N LYS A 615 -18.16 17.05 -23.05
CA LYS A 615 -18.75 17.71 -21.87
C LYS A 615 -17.70 18.08 -20.83
N MET A 616 -16.71 17.20 -20.60
CA MET A 616 -15.61 17.46 -19.64
C MET A 616 -14.77 18.66 -20.10
N LEU A 617 -14.30 18.65 -21.34
CA LEU A 617 -13.41 19.67 -21.87
C LEU A 617 -14.14 21.04 -22.02
N GLU A 618 -15.39 21.03 -22.49
CA GLU A 618 -16.22 22.25 -22.52
C GLU A 618 -16.37 22.85 -21.12
N LYS A 619 -16.61 22.02 -20.11
CA LYS A 619 -16.77 22.48 -18.74
C LYS A 619 -15.45 22.99 -18.14
N ILE A 620 -14.30 22.39 -18.46
CA ILE A 620 -12.98 22.90 -18.07
C ILE A 620 -12.75 24.30 -18.62
N LEU A 621 -13.08 24.53 -19.90
CA LEU A 621 -12.84 25.81 -20.57
C LEU A 621 -13.85 26.91 -20.21
N GLN A 622 -14.98 26.55 -19.61
CA GLN A 622 -15.96 27.51 -19.08
C GLN A 622 -15.68 27.97 -17.65
N LEU A 623 -14.78 27.27 -16.98
CA LEU A 623 -14.32 27.62 -15.63
C LEU A 623 -13.28 28.74 -15.67
#